data_2fddaa6079754706c539725a3d121db5
#
_entry.id   2fddaa6079754706c539725a3d121db5
#
_cell.length_a   1.000
_cell.length_b   1.000
_cell.length_c   1.000
_cell.angle_alpha   90.00
_cell.angle_beta   90.00
_cell.angle_gamma   90.00
#
_symmetry.space_group_name_H-M   'P 1'
#
loop_
_entity.id
_entity.type
_entity.pdbx_description
1 polymer ?
#
loop_
_entity_poly.entity_id
_entity_poly.type
_entity_poly.pdbx_seq_one_letter_code
_entity_poly.pdbx_strand_id
1 'polypeptide(L)'
;FMDTRDDEKERGITIKSTAISMYFPMDKEELGAVKSPMNGHEFLINLIDSPGHVDFSSEVTAALRVTDGALVVVDCIEGVCVQTETVLRQALGERIKPVVCLNKVDRALLELQVDKEDLYQSFSRTIESCNVVIATYNDPVLGESQVYPEQGTVAFGSGLHGWAFTLRQFANRYAKKFGVDKDKMMNKLWGENYFNPRTKKWASKDTDADGNRLAVSYTHL
;
A
#
# COMPACT_ATOMS: atom_id res chain seq x y z
N PHE A 1 3.80 19.20 8.78
CA PHE A 1 2.96 19.31 10.00
C PHE A 1 3.64 18.68 11.21
N MET A 2 4.30 17.53 11.06
CA MET A 2 4.99 16.82 12.14
C MET A 2 6.43 17.30 12.34
N ASP A 3 7.07 17.85 11.34
CA ASP A 3 8.39 18.47 11.43
C ASP A 3 8.30 19.81 12.17
N THR A 4 8.54 19.79 13.46
CA THR A 4 8.36 20.95 14.35
C THR A 4 9.63 21.74 14.57
N ARG A 5 10.80 21.14 14.34
CA ARG A 5 12.11 21.74 14.54
C ARG A 5 12.47 22.73 13.39
N ASP A 6 13.19 23.75 13.68
CA ASP A 6 13.58 24.75 12.69
C ASP A 6 14.56 24.18 11.65
N ASP A 7 15.48 23.30 12.07
CA ASP A 7 16.43 22.62 11.19
C ASP A 7 15.72 21.61 10.23
N GLU A 8 14.65 20.98 10.66
CA GLU A 8 13.80 20.11 9.82
C GLU A 8 13.07 20.91 8.75
N LYS A 9 12.50 22.06 9.14
CA LYS A 9 11.79 22.97 8.22
C LYS A 9 12.73 23.58 7.19
N GLU A 10 13.92 24.00 7.61
CA GLU A 10 14.93 24.59 6.72
C GLU A 10 15.44 23.57 5.70
N ARG A 11 15.67 22.33 6.10
CA ARG A 11 16.19 21.26 5.24
C ARG A 11 15.11 20.51 4.49
N GLY A 12 13.86 20.59 4.92
CA GLY A 12 12.73 19.84 4.37
C GLY A 12 12.84 18.33 4.57
N ILE A 13 13.49 17.90 5.67
CA ILE A 13 13.64 16.48 6.04
C ILE A 13 13.34 16.28 7.52
N THR A 14 12.71 15.16 7.85
CA THR A 14 12.50 14.73 9.23
C THR A 14 13.81 14.27 9.86
N ILE A 15 14.15 14.78 11.04
CA ILE A 15 15.36 14.43 11.79
C ILE A 15 15.00 13.65 13.06
N LYS A 16 13.94 14.06 13.76
CA LYS A 16 13.45 13.43 14.99
C LYS A 16 12.09 12.79 14.79
N SER A 17 11.91 11.62 15.39
CA SER A 17 10.61 10.95 15.39
C SER A 17 9.59 11.75 16.21
N THR A 18 8.41 11.95 15.62
CA THR A 18 7.29 12.68 16.23
C THR A 18 6.05 11.78 16.22
N ALA A 19 5.27 11.81 17.30
CA ALA A 19 4.08 10.99 17.44
C ALA A 19 2.82 11.84 17.55
N ILE A 20 1.75 11.38 16.90
CA ILE A 20 0.38 11.89 17.07
C ILE A 20 -0.59 10.74 17.25
N SER A 21 -1.68 11.00 17.99
CA SER A 21 -2.76 10.04 18.16
C SER A 21 -3.98 10.51 17.38
N MET A 22 -4.56 9.59 16.64
CA MET A 22 -5.74 9.83 15.80
C MET A 22 -6.87 8.90 16.20
N TYR A 23 -8.07 9.45 16.30
CA TYR A 23 -9.30 8.68 16.50
C TYR A 23 -9.84 8.25 15.12
N PHE A 24 -10.13 6.96 14.97
CA PHE A 24 -10.67 6.40 13.74
C PHE A 24 -11.83 5.44 14.03
N PRO A 25 -13.07 5.82 13.70
CA PRO A 25 -14.21 4.90 13.73
C PRO A 25 -14.20 4.05 12.44
N MET A 26 -14.15 2.73 12.60
CA MET A 26 -14.20 1.80 11.48
C MET A 26 -15.64 1.37 11.19
N ASP A 27 -15.99 1.26 9.91
CA ASP A 27 -17.29 0.76 9.51
C ASP A 27 -17.46 -0.71 9.94
N LYS A 28 -18.66 -1.05 10.47
CA LYS A 28 -18.97 -2.40 10.96
C LYS A 28 -18.75 -3.49 9.89
N GLU A 29 -18.94 -3.17 8.61
CA GLU A 29 -18.70 -4.08 7.50
C GLU A 29 -17.21 -4.42 7.30
N GLU A 30 -16.31 -3.54 7.76
CA GLU A 30 -14.87 -3.70 7.65
C GLU A 30 -14.24 -4.40 8.86
N LEU A 31 -14.96 -4.44 10.00
CA LEU A 31 -14.49 -5.09 11.23
C LEU A 31 -14.14 -6.57 11.04
N GLY A 32 -14.82 -7.27 10.12
CA GLY A 32 -14.52 -8.67 9.80
C GLY A 32 -13.10 -8.92 9.29
N ALA A 33 -12.38 -7.87 8.86
CA ALA A 33 -10.99 -7.97 8.45
C ALA A 33 -9.99 -7.90 9.63
N VAL A 34 -10.44 -7.43 10.80
CA VAL A 34 -9.60 -7.30 11.99
C VAL A 34 -9.56 -8.63 12.72
N LYS A 35 -8.37 -9.18 12.91
CA LYS A 35 -8.16 -10.51 13.52
C LYS A 35 -7.96 -10.44 15.03
N SER A 36 -7.72 -9.24 15.59
CA SER A 36 -7.49 -9.05 17.02
C SER A 36 -8.82 -8.98 17.80
N PRO A 37 -8.86 -9.38 19.08
CA PRO A 37 -10.02 -9.17 19.94
C PRO A 37 -10.37 -7.67 20.00
N MET A 38 -11.64 -7.33 19.81
CA MET A 38 -12.10 -5.94 19.76
C MET A 38 -13.25 -5.71 20.73
N ASN A 39 -13.23 -4.54 21.37
CA ASN A 39 -14.34 -4.01 22.16
C ASN A 39 -14.96 -2.80 21.47
N GLY A 40 -15.67 -3.04 20.34
CA GLY A 40 -16.30 -1.96 19.58
C GLY A 40 -15.72 -1.75 18.20
N HIS A 41 -15.97 -0.58 17.61
CA HIS A 41 -15.56 -0.21 16.24
C HIS A 41 -14.73 1.08 16.19
N GLU A 42 -14.32 1.55 17.36
CA GLU A 42 -13.54 2.77 17.52
C GLU A 42 -12.09 2.43 17.83
N PHE A 43 -11.16 3.04 17.10
CA PHE A 43 -9.74 2.78 17.20
C PHE A 43 -8.97 4.05 17.49
N LEU A 44 -7.96 3.93 18.33
CA LEU A 44 -6.93 4.94 18.50
C LEU A 44 -5.71 4.51 17.71
N ILE A 45 -5.34 5.30 16.71
CA ILE A 45 -4.16 5.06 15.89
C ILE A 45 -3.06 6.01 16.34
N ASN A 46 -1.97 5.47 16.88
CA ASN A 46 -0.80 6.25 17.22
C ASN A 46 0.15 6.21 16.00
N LEU A 47 0.24 7.32 15.29
CA LEU A 47 1.14 7.47 14.16
C LEU A 47 2.47 8.04 14.65
N ILE A 48 3.56 7.34 14.37
CA ILE A 48 4.93 7.81 14.61
C ILE A 48 5.55 8.10 13.26
N ASP A 49 5.85 9.37 12.99
CA ASP A 49 6.62 9.79 11.84
C ASP A 49 8.11 9.68 12.17
N SER A 50 8.86 8.95 11.36
CA SER A 50 10.28 8.72 11.57
C SER A 50 11.11 9.16 10.35
N PRO A 51 12.39 9.56 10.56
CA PRO A 51 13.26 9.94 9.45
C PRO A 51 13.38 8.85 8.39
N GLY A 52 13.42 9.25 7.11
CA GLY A 52 13.73 8.34 6.00
C GLY A 52 15.21 8.32 5.62
N HIS A 53 16.01 9.27 6.11
CA HIS A 53 17.40 9.43 5.75
C HIS A 53 18.33 8.49 6.54
N VAL A 54 19.29 7.87 5.85
CA VAL A 54 20.20 6.85 6.44
C VAL A 54 21.02 7.37 7.62
N ASP A 55 21.35 8.67 7.63
CA ASP A 55 22.12 9.30 8.73
C ASP A 55 21.38 9.28 10.08
N PHE A 56 20.04 9.10 10.03
CA PHE A 56 19.19 9.06 11.22
C PHE A 56 18.66 7.65 11.54
N SER A 57 19.35 6.62 11.09
CA SER A 57 18.94 5.22 11.26
C SER A 57 18.71 4.81 12.72
N SER A 58 19.40 5.44 13.68
CA SER A 58 19.18 5.20 15.12
C SER A 58 17.79 5.66 15.58
N GLU A 59 17.29 6.78 15.05
CA GLU A 59 15.93 7.28 15.33
C GLU A 59 14.88 6.34 14.75
N VAL A 60 15.10 5.84 13.54
CA VAL A 60 14.22 4.83 12.90
C VAL A 60 14.14 3.57 13.74
N THR A 61 15.29 3.04 14.19
CA THR A 61 15.32 1.85 15.05
C THR A 61 14.61 2.08 16.38
N ALA A 62 14.78 3.24 16.99
CA ALA A 62 14.10 3.58 18.24
C ALA A 62 12.58 3.66 18.04
N ALA A 63 12.11 4.24 16.94
CA ALA A 63 10.69 4.30 16.59
C ALA A 63 10.11 2.89 16.37
N LEU A 64 10.80 2.04 15.60
CA LEU A 64 10.35 0.68 15.30
C LEU A 64 10.15 -0.17 16.56
N ARG A 65 10.98 -0.02 17.60
CA ARG A 65 10.87 -0.81 18.85
C ARG A 65 9.61 -0.54 19.67
N VAL A 66 8.89 0.53 19.39
CA VAL A 66 7.66 0.90 20.11
C VAL A 66 6.41 0.81 19.23
N THR A 67 6.53 0.30 18.00
CA THR A 67 5.44 0.19 17.03
C THR A 67 4.98 -1.24 16.80
N ASP A 68 3.72 -1.42 16.42
CA ASP A 68 3.11 -2.72 16.10
C ASP A 68 3.18 -3.03 14.59
N GLY A 69 3.39 -2.03 13.75
CA GLY A 69 3.45 -2.16 12.30
C GLY A 69 4.19 -0.99 11.66
N ALA A 70 4.68 -1.18 10.45
CA ALA A 70 5.37 -0.15 9.69
C ALA A 70 4.64 0.14 8.38
N LEU A 71 4.26 1.42 8.19
CA LEU A 71 3.78 1.91 6.90
C LEU A 71 4.98 2.40 6.09
N VAL A 72 5.39 1.63 5.10
CA VAL A 72 6.51 1.95 4.22
C VAL A 72 6.00 2.72 3.01
N VAL A 73 6.35 4.00 2.94
CA VAL A 73 5.93 4.88 1.84
C VAL A 73 6.98 4.86 0.75
N VAL A 74 6.59 4.46 -0.46
CA VAL A 74 7.47 4.30 -1.62
C VAL A 74 7.00 5.19 -2.75
N ASP A 75 7.92 5.90 -3.40
CA ASP A 75 7.61 6.65 -4.62
C ASP A 75 7.25 5.67 -5.75
N CYS A 76 6.09 5.85 -6.37
CA CYS A 76 5.61 4.93 -7.40
C CYS A 76 6.41 5.01 -8.71
N ILE A 77 7.21 6.06 -8.90
CA ILE A 77 8.03 6.28 -10.10
C ILE A 77 9.46 5.79 -9.86
N GLU A 78 10.07 6.24 -8.75
CA GLU A 78 11.45 5.89 -8.41
C GLU A 78 11.56 4.44 -7.89
N GLY A 79 10.48 3.91 -7.33
CA GLY A 79 10.45 2.56 -6.80
C GLY A 79 11.25 2.40 -5.51
N VAL A 80 11.74 1.18 -5.27
CA VAL A 80 12.52 0.83 -4.09
C VAL A 80 13.95 1.36 -4.24
N CYS A 81 14.32 2.34 -3.42
CA CYS A 81 15.67 2.87 -3.34
C CYS A 81 16.42 2.31 -2.10
N VAL A 82 17.70 2.63 -1.99
CA VAL A 82 18.57 2.13 -0.91
C VAL A 82 18.00 2.45 0.48
N GLN A 83 17.43 3.64 0.66
CA GLN A 83 16.80 4.03 1.93
C GLN A 83 15.57 3.15 2.24
N THR A 84 14.72 2.92 1.26
CA THR A 84 13.55 2.05 1.39
C THR A 84 13.96 0.62 1.79
N GLU A 85 14.97 0.08 1.12
CA GLU A 85 15.51 -1.25 1.44
C GLU A 85 16.06 -1.30 2.88
N THR A 86 16.80 -0.28 3.29
CA THR A 86 17.38 -0.19 4.62
C THR A 86 16.28 -0.18 5.70
N VAL A 87 15.26 0.65 5.53
CA VAL A 87 14.13 0.76 6.48
C VAL A 87 13.33 -0.55 6.53
N LEU A 88 13.08 -1.18 5.39
CA LEU A 88 12.42 -2.49 5.34
C LEU A 88 13.22 -3.55 6.12
N ARG A 89 14.53 -3.62 5.91
CA ARG A 89 15.41 -4.55 6.64
C ARG A 89 15.39 -4.28 8.14
N GLN A 90 15.43 -3.02 8.56
CA GLN A 90 15.34 -2.66 9.98
C GLN A 90 14.00 -3.07 10.59
N ALA A 91 12.87 -2.79 9.92
CA ALA A 91 11.54 -3.18 10.39
C ALA A 91 11.42 -4.71 10.56
N LEU A 92 11.87 -5.46 9.58
CA LEU A 92 11.86 -6.93 9.63
C LEU A 92 12.80 -7.48 10.73
N GLY A 93 13.97 -6.86 10.92
CA GLY A 93 14.91 -7.21 12.00
C GLY A 93 14.33 -6.99 13.40
N GLU A 94 13.50 -5.97 13.58
CA GLU A 94 12.77 -5.71 14.84
C GLU A 94 11.40 -6.46 14.88
N ARG A 95 11.14 -7.36 13.94
CA ARG A 95 9.90 -8.17 13.81
C ARG A 95 8.64 -7.36 13.63
N ILE A 96 8.72 -6.26 12.93
CA ILE A 96 7.58 -5.40 12.61
C ILE A 96 7.07 -5.73 11.21
N LYS A 97 5.76 -6.00 11.11
CA LYS A 97 5.11 -6.28 9.81
C LYS A 97 5.00 -5.00 8.97
N PRO A 98 5.53 -5.00 7.75
CA PRO A 98 5.35 -3.87 6.84
C PRO A 98 4.00 -3.93 6.13
N VAL A 99 3.44 -2.77 5.86
CA VAL A 99 2.45 -2.50 4.80
C VAL A 99 3.03 -1.42 3.91
N VAL A 100 2.72 -1.44 2.62
CA VAL A 100 3.32 -0.54 1.64
C VAL A 100 2.29 0.48 1.15
N CYS A 101 2.70 1.73 1.01
CA CYS A 101 1.93 2.76 0.34
C CYS A 101 2.73 3.29 -0.85
N LEU A 102 2.23 3.05 -2.06
CA LEU A 102 2.76 3.65 -3.28
C LEU A 102 2.25 5.08 -3.38
N ASN A 103 3.14 6.03 -3.14
CA ASN A 103 2.85 7.46 -3.09
C ASN A 103 3.23 8.15 -4.39
N LYS A 104 2.81 9.41 -4.54
CA LYS A 104 3.05 10.28 -5.70
C LYS A 104 2.41 9.76 -7.00
N VAL A 105 1.30 9.03 -6.90
CA VAL A 105 0.53 8.55 -8.08
C VAL A 105 0.06 9.72 -8.94
N ASP A 106 -0.25 10.87 -8.34
CA ASP A 106 -0.54 12.12 -9.04
C ASP A 106 0.57 12.54 -10.00
N ARG A 107 1.83 12.41 -9.60
CA ARG A 107 2.99 12.74 -10.44
C ARG A 107 3.06 11.84 -11.68
N ALA A 108 2.81 10.54 -11.52
CA ALA A 108 2.76 9.61 -12.65
C ALA A 108 1.67 9.97 -13.66
N LEU A 109 0.49 10.37 -13.16
CA LEU A 109 -0.67 10.65 -13.98
C LEU A 109 -0.66 12.06 -14.59
N LEU A 110 -0.32 13.08 -13.81
CA LEU A 110 -0.46 14.49 -14.19
C LEU A 110 0.81 15.07 -14.82
N GLU A 111 1.99 14.74 -14.27
CA GLU A 111 3.26 15.26 -14.77
C GLU A 111 3.83 14.40 -15.90
N LEU A 112 3.98 13.10 -15.66
CA LEU A 112 4.61 12.19 -16.61
C LEU A 112 3.62 11.62 -17.64
N GLN A 113 2.33 11.70 -17.37
CA GLN A 113 1.26 11.20 -18.24
C GLN A 113 1.51 9.74 -18.68
N VAL A 114 1.97 8.93 -17.75
CA VAL A 114 2.30 7.52 -17.98
C VAL A 114 1.06 6.77 -18.44
N ASP A 115 1.19 5.89 -19.44
CA ASP A 115 0.09 5.03 -19.87
C ASP A 115 -0.34 4.09 -18.73
N LYS A 116 -1.61 3.67 -18.75
CA LYS A 116 -2.19 2.85 -17.67
C LYS A 116 -1.48 1.52 -17.49
N GLU A 117 -1.07 0.90 -18.60
CA GLU A 117 -0.33 -0.36 -18.57
C GLU A 117 1.06 -0.17 -17.97
N ASP A 118 1.78 0.87 -18.40
CA ASP A 118 3.12 1.19 -17.89
C ASP A 118 3.07 1.53 -16.39
N LEU A 119 2.01 2.24 -15.97
CA LEU A 119 1.79 2.55 -14.56
C LEU A 119 1.57 1.29 -13.72
N TYR A 120 0.73 0.37 -14.22
CA TYR A 120 0.50 -0.92 -13.57
C TYR A 120 1.80 -1.73 -13.47
N GLN A 121 2.58 -1.80 -14.54
CA GLN A 121 3.87 -2.50 -14.55
C GLN A 121 4.87 -1.87 -13.58
N SER A 122 4.86 -0.53 -13.44
CA SER A 122 5.68 0.17 -12.46
C SER A 122 5.26 -0.19 -11.02
N PHE A 123 3.97 -0.20 -10.74
CA PHE A 123 3.45 -0.61 -9.43
C PHE A 123 3.82 -2.07 -9.11
N SER A 124 3.61 -2.98 -10.07
CA SER A 124 3.92 -4.40 -9.91
C SER A 124 5.40 -4.62 -9.60
N ARG A 125 6.30 -4.00 -10.37
CA ARG A 125 7.75 -4.09 -10.14
C ARG A 125 8.16 -3.54 -8.78
N THR A 126 7.56 -2.44 -8.35
CA THR A 126 7.87 -1.83 -7.05
C THR A 126 7.43 -2.76 -5.91
N ILE A 127 6.24 -3.35 -6.00
CA ILE A 127 5.75 -4.32 -5.02
C ILE A 127 6.61 -5.58 -5.00
N GLU A 128 6.96 -6.11 -6.17
CA GLU A 128 7.86 -7.26 -6.27
C GLU A 128 9.23 -6.97 -5.66
N SER A 129 9.79 -5.78 -5.91
CA SER A 129 11.06 -5.35 -5.31
C SER A 129 10.98 -5.28 -3.79
N CYS A 130 9.88 -4.76 -3.22
CA CYS A 130 9.63 -4.82 -1.79
C CYS A 130 9.60 -6.27 -1.28
N ASN A 131 8.87 -7.15 -1.98
CA ASN A 131 8.74 -8.55 -1.60
C ASN A 131 10.05 -9.33 -1.70
N VAL A 132 10.93 -8.99 -2.64
CA VAL A 132 12.29 -9.56 -2.71
C VAL A 132 13.08 -9.24 -1.45
N VAL A 133 13.02 -7.99 -0.98
CA VAL A 133 13.67 -7.59 0.29
C VAL A 133 13.05 -8.33 1.46
N ILE A 134 11.72 -8.37 1.54
CA ILE A 134 10.98 -9.03 2.63
C ILE A 134 11.30 -10.53 2.67
N ALA A 135 11.37 -11.19 1.53
CA ALA A 135 11.67 -12.63 1.43
C ALA A 135 13.07 -13.01 1.93
N THR A 136 14.00 -12.06 2.05
CA THR A 136 15.31 -12.31 2.64
C THR A 136 15.25 -12.54 4.17
N TYR A 137 14.13 -12.18 4.82
CA TYR A 137 13.89 -12.34 6.24
C TYR A 137 12.81 -13.41 6.46
N ASN A 138 13.23 -14.62 6.78
CA ASN A 138 12.32 -15.71 7.12
C ASN A 138 12.31 -15.91 8.64
N ASP A 139 11.41 -15.24 9.35
CA ASP A 139 11.20 -15.41 10.78
C ASP A 139 9.88 -16.17 11.02
N PRO A 140 9.94 -17.39 11.61
CA PRO A 140 8.73 -18.17 11.89
C PRO A 140 7.73 -17.48 12.81
N VAL A 141 8.21 -16.56 13.67
CA VAL A 141 7.35 -15.78 14.59
C VAL A 141 6.57 -14.70 13.83
N LEU A 142 7.23 -14.06 12.88
CA LEU A 142 6.59 -13.02 12.05
C LEU A 142 5.57 -13.62 11.08
N GLY A 143 5.79 -14.87 10.64
CA GLY A 143 4.95 -15.54 9.65
C GLY A 143 5.06 -14.90 8.26
N GLU A 144 4.01 -15.02 7.46
CA GLU A 144 3.96 -14.39 6.14
C GLU A 144 3.93 -12.86 6.28
N SER A 145 4.94 -12.20 5.72
CA SER A 145 5.13 -10.75 5.79
C SER A 145 5.12 -10.08 4.43
N GLN A 146 5.07 -10.86 3.34
CA GLN A 146 4.98 -10.32 1.99
C GLN A 146 3.73 -9.48 1.81
N VAL A 147 3.82 -8.50 0.93
CA VAL A 147 2.75 -7.52 0.70
C VAL A 147 2.10 -7.75 -0.66
N TYR A 148 0.77 -7.75 -0.68
CA TYR A 148 -0.02 -7.99 -1.88
C TYR A 148 -1.24 -7.07 -1.91
N PRO A 149 -1.50 -6.37 -3.03
CA PRO A 149 -2.67 -5.52 -3.17
C PRO A 149 -4.00 -6.25 -2.92
N GLU A 150 -4.11 -7.49 -3.39
CA GLU A 150 -5.29 -8.34 -3.22
C GLU A 150 -5.52 -8.80 -1.78
N GLN A 151 -4.49 -8.75 -0.95
CA GLN A 151 -4.61 -9.00 0.50
C GLN A 151 -4.90 -7.74 1.30
N GLY A 152 -4.86 -6.56 0.64
CA GLY A 152 -5.09 -5.26 1.27
C GLY A 152 -3.90 -4.72 2.07
N THR A 153 -2.70 -5.24 1.84
CA THR A 153 -1.45 -4.80 2.48
C THR A 153 -0.68 -3.76 1.65
N VAL A 154 -1.24 -3.36 0.49
CA VAL A 154 -0.72 -2.28 -0.35
C VAL A 154 -1.80 -1.23 -0.56
N ALA A 155 -1.42 0.04 -0.36
CA ALA A 155 -2.22 1.20 -0.68
C ALA A 155 -1.57 2.01 -1.81
N PHE A 156 -2.39 2.78 -2.52
CA PHE A 156 -1.99 3.68 -3.58
C PHE A 156 -2.50 5.08 -3.24
N GLY A 157 -1.68 6.12 -3.45
CA GLY A 157 -2.11 7.44 -3.06
C GLY A 157 -1.24 8.60 -3.51
N SER A 158 -1.71 9.78 -3.16
CA SER A 158 -1.01 11.05 -3.31
C SER A 158 -1.03 11.80 -2.00
N GLY A 159 0.11 11.89 -1.35
CA GLY A 159 0.26 12.71 -0.15
C GLY A 159 0.05 14.21 -0.44
N LEU A 160 0.42 14.68 -1.64
CA LEU A 160 0.23 16.06 -2.06
C LEU A 160 -1.25 16.44 -2.16
N HIS A 161 -2.05 15.56 -2.76
CA HIS A 161 -3.48 15.77 -2.95
C HIS A 161 -4.36 15.18 -1.83
N GLY A 162 -3.76 14.57 -0.81
CA GLY A 162 -4.45 14.09 0.38
C GLY A 162 -5.44 12.94 0.14
N TRP A 163 -5.13 12.02 -0.77
CA TRP A 163 -5.94 10.83 -1.02
C TRP A 163 -5.12 9.55 -1.06
N ALA A 164 -5.72 8.48 -0.62
CA ALA A 164 -5.19 7.13 -0.76
C ALA A 164 -6.34 6.12 -0.83
N PHE A 165 -6.08 4.96 -1.42
CA PHE A 165 -7.02 3.86 -1.49
C PHE A 165 -6.30 2.51 -1.47
N THR A 166 -7.05 1.47 -1.10
CA THR A 166 -6.68 0.08 -1.27
C THR A 166 -7.65 -0.60 -2.23
N LEU A 167 -7.28 -1.75 -2.78
CA LEU A 167 -8.19 -2.53 -3.62
C LEU A 167 -9.48 -2.93 -2.89
N ARG A 168 -9.43 -3.04 -1.56
CA ARG A 168 -10.60 -3.38 -0.72
C ARG A 168 -11.74 -2.39 -0.87
N GLN A 169 -11.45 -1.10 -0.97
CA GLN A 169 -12.47 -0.06 -1.16
C GLN A 169 -13.19 -0.21 -2.50
N PHE A 170 -12.43 -0.48 -3.56
CA PHE A 170 -13.01 -0.74 -4.89
C PHE A 170 -13.75 -2.07 -4.94
N ALA A 171 -13.21 -3.13 -4.32
CA ALA A 171 -13.88 -4.42 -4.22
C ALA A 171 -15.22 -4.31 -3.50
N ASN A 172 -15.31 -3.56 -2.39
CA ASN A 172 -16.55 -3.27 -1.69
C ASN A 172 -17.56 -2.54 -2.58
N ARG A 173 -17.11 -1.49 -3.30
CA ARG A 173 -17.98 -0.72 -4.21
C ARG A 173 -18.52 -1.60 -5.33
N TYR A 174 -17.68 -2.40 -5.97
CA TYR A 174 -18.08 -3.27 -7.08
C TYR A 174 -18.88 -4.48 -6.60
N ALA A 175 -18.56 -5.06 -5.45
CA ALA A 175 -19.33 -6.13 -4.86
C ALA A 175 -20.78 -5.70 -4.59
N LYS A 176 -20.98 -4.52 -4.01
CA LYS A 176 -22.32 -3.92 -3.80
C LYS A 176 -23.04 -3.64 -5.13
N LYS A 177 -22.32 -3.14 -6.15
CA LYS A 177 -22.91 -2.77 -7.45
C LYS A 177 -23.32 -3.99 -8.29
N PHE A 178 -22.53 -5.07 -8.24
CA PHE A 178 -22.73 -6.24 -9.11
C PHE A 178 -23.28 -7.45 -8.36
N GLY A 179 -23.47 -7.38 -7.04
CA GLY A 179 -23.99 -8.48 -6.23
C GLY A 179 -23.04 -9.70 -6.18
N VAL A 180 -21.72 -9.46 -6.23
CA VAL A 180 -20.69 -10.51 -6.21
C VAL A 180 -19.94 -10.50 -4.88
N ASP A 181 -19.30 -11.63 -4.57
CA ASP A 181 -18.48 -11.77 -3.38
C ASP A 181 -17.27 -10.82 -3.41
N LYS A 182 -17.02 -10.14 -2.27
CA LYS A 182 -15.96 -9.15 -2.11
C LYS A 182 -14.57 -9.72 -2.32
N ASP A 183 -14.28 -10.89 -1.72
CA ASP A 183 -12.94 -11.48 -1.76
C ASP A 183 -12.61 -12.00 -3.17
N LYS A 184 -13.63 -12.57 -3.84
CA LYS A 184 -13.51 -12.92 -5.27
C LYS A 184 -13.25 -11.69 -6.12
N MET A 185 -13.88 -10.55 -5.79
CA MET A 185 -13.65 -9.30 -6.51
C MET A 185 -12.23 -8.78 -6.26
N MET A 186 -11.73 -8.79 -5.02
CA MET A 186 -10.36 -8.38 -4.71
C MET A 186 -9.33 -9.13 -5.55
N ASN A 187 -9.44 -10.46 -5.63
CA ASN A 187 -8.55 -11.29 -6.43
C ASN A 187 -8.63 -11.02 -7.95
N LYS A 188 -9.71 -10.36 -8.40
CA LYS A 188 -9.90 -10.01 -9.82
C LYS A 188 -9.47 -8.59 -10.15
N LEU A 189 -9.30 -7.72 -9.17
CA LEU A 189 -8.90 -6.32 -9.38
C LEU A 189 -7.38 -6.15 -9.54
N TRP A 190 -6.59 -7.17 -9.25
CA TRP A 190 -5.14 -7.16 -9.44
C TRP A 190 -4.69 -8.36 -10.27
N GLY A 191 -3.61 -8.19 -11.04
CA GLY A 191 -3.08 -9.22 -11.92
C GLY A 191 -3.72 -9.23 -13.31
N GLU A 192 -3.36 -10.22 -14.11
CA GLU A 192 -3.80 -10.40 -15.50
C GLU A 192 -5.24 -10.92 -15.58
N ASN A 193 -6.17 -10.09 -15.18
CA ASN A 193 -7.60 -10.39 -15.28
C ASN A 193 -8.27 -9.40 -16.25
N TYR A 194 -8.99 -9.92 -17.21
CA TYR A 194 -9.64 -9.14 -18.26
C TYR A 194 -11.16 -9.24 -18.11
N PHE A 195 -11.83 -8.11 -18.19
CA PHE A 195 -13.28 -8.06 -18.04
C PHE A 195 -13.95 -7.77 -19.38
N ASN A 196 -14.88 -8.62 -19.79
CA ASN A 196 -15.72 -8.39 -20.95
C ASN A 196 -17.01 -7.67 -20.55
N PRO A 197 -17.18 -6.37 -20.88
CA PRO A 197 -18.36 -5.61 -20.49
C PRO A 197 -19.64 -6.06 -21.18
N ARG A 198 -19.56 -6.72 -22.35
CA ARG A 198 -20.73 -7.23 -23.09
C ARG A 198 -21.29 -8.49 -22.45
N THR A 199 -20.41 -9.45 -22.13
CA THR A 199 -20.82 -10.74 -21.52
C THR A 199 -20.84 -10.69 -20.00
N LYS A 200 -20.29 -9.63 -19.39
CA LYS A 200 -20.11 -9.47 -17.94
C LYS A 200 -19.31 -10.62 -17.30
N LYS A 201 -18.39 -11.19 -18.05
CA LYS A 201 -17.53 -12.30 -17.60
C LYS A 201 -16.07 -11.89 -17.56
N TRP A 202 -15.34 -12.50 -16.63
CA TRP A 202 -13.90 -12.40 -16.54
C TRP A 202 -13.23 -13.42 -17.46
N ALA A 203 -12.14 -13.03 -18.07
CA ALA A 203 -11.31 -13.86 -18.94
C ALA A 203 -9.83 -13.80 -18.48
N SER A 204 -9.07 -14.82 -18.85
CA SER A 204 -7.61 -14.88 -18.65
C SER A 204 -6.82 -14.42 -19.89
N LYS A 205 -7.52 -14.04 -20.96
CA LYS A 205 -6.92 -13.53 -22.20
C LYS A 205 -7.40 -12.12 -22.46
N ASP A 206 -6.54 -11.33 -23.08
CA ASP A 206 -6.79 -9.94 -23.40
C ASP A 206 -7.78 -9.70 -24.55
N THR A 207 -8.18 -10.77 -25.24
CA THR A 207 -9.07 -10.74 -26.40
C THR A 207 -10.29 -11.63 -26.19
N ASP A 208 -11.43 -11.21 -26.74
CA ASP A 208 -12.63 -12.04 -26.81
C ASP A 208 -12.59 -13.00 -28.00
N ALA A 209 -13.64 -13.83 -28.13
CA ALA A 209 -13.74 -14.79 -29.24
C ALA A 209 -13.79 -14.13 -30.63
N ASP A 210 -14.15 -12.85 -30.70
CA ASP A 210 -14.25 -12.05 -31.90
C ASP A 210 -12.97 -11.23 -32.17
N GLY A 211 -11.93 -11.39 -31.36
CA GLY A 211 -10.65 -10.68 -31.49
C GLY A 211 -10.63 -9.26 -30.95
N ASN A 212 -11.67 -8.81 -30.24
CA ASN A 212 -11.69 -7.47 -29.66
C ASN A 212 -10.90 -7.48 -28.32
N ARG A 213 -10.12 -6.42 -28.09
CA ARG A 213 -9.42 -6.24 -26.83
C ARG A 213 -10.38 -6.06 -25.65
N LEU A 214 -10.18 -6.82 -24.59
CA LEU A 214 -10.92 -6.72 -23.35
C LEU A 214 -10.31 -5.65 -22.44
N ALA A 215 -11.14 -5.08 -21.57
CA ALA A 215 -10.66 -4.14 -20.55
C ALA A 215 -9.88 -4.91 -19.47
N VAL A 216 -8.69 -4.46 -19.16
CA VAL A 216 -7.88 -5.01 -18.07
C VAL A 216 -8.45 -4.56 -16.72
N SER A 217 -8.38 -5.41 -15.71
CA SER A 217 -9.01 -5.15 -14.41
C SER A 217 -8.54 -3.85 -13.75
N TYR A 218 -7.26 -3.57 -13.80
CA TYR A 218 -6.68 -2.35 -13.21
C TYR A 218 -6.98 -1.06 -13.99
N THR A 219 -7.45 -1.12 -15.23
CA THR A 219 -7.87 0.09 -15.97
C THR A 219 -9.20 0.65 -15.47
N HIS A 220 -9.87 -0.05 -14.56
CA HIS A 220 -11.10 0.39 -13.90
C HIS A 220 -10.88 1.01 -12.52
N LEU A 221 -9.64 0.94 -12.00
CA LEU A 221 -9.20 1.64 -10.81
C LEU A 221 -8.76 3.06 -11.15
#